data_446d100455616a07ab51c2ed3a4b112f
#
_entry.id   446d100455616a07ab51c2ed3a4b112f
#
_cell.length_a   1.000
_cell.length_b   1.000
_cell.length_c   1.000
_cell.angle_alpha   90.00
_cell.angle_beta   90.00
_cell.angle_gamma   90.00
#
_symmetry.space_group_name_H-M   'P 1'
#
loop_
_entity.id
_entity.type
_entity.pdbx_description
1 polymer ?
#
loop_
_entity_poly.entity_id
_entity_poly.type
_entity_poly.pdbx_seq_one_letter_code
_entity_poly.pdbx_strand_id
1 'polypeptide(L)'
;MNLGELVAFCGNLLDYDPVNDTYREQLVDLLNDVQARILTDRHWSFAQIDRQVQAYTDKTIAVGMTLNSPDVTSAGLFDYSTSVIKPGSSLELGELEVTLASGEVQKYRVSWVESASLLHLDRNFEGPTGPYTATIRQRDVFLPVDTAAVMNVGDPTTGIPTKAIYLSRWERDDTNLDPSLLGTIEAYLPGEGLQVPAPRTSTGVATVAGVGQGVRTINVYQVNVRAPIGPSYDDYRKDASQGLESALSKVATYSLTALQTLEFTPETLDDRPGLYRRYYFTCPEAGLLAPVRIADAASSQDTVSPAGGVTLAPDLSLATLQTQAFAERALRYRGGGLYRSIELYPHPSADQLVNVRTLISPQRMYEDQDAPLVPSAYAQVIAYAALESLTLKVDNPALSAVYERKKDLLFRSMEQRYLEAVPRRLIKGMPTAGYRYIRNPFGPLTFTP
;
A
#
# COMPACT_ATOMS: atom_id res chain seq x y z
N MET A 1 15.48 -5.96 -19.99
CA MET A 1 15.21 -7.40 -19.74
C MET A 1 13.91 -7.49 -18.96
N ASN A 2 13.03 -8.38 -19.36
CA ASN A 2 11.82 -8.78 -18.62
C ASN A 2 12.11 -10.02 -17.76
N LEU A 3 11.12 -10.51 -17.00
CA LEU A 3 11.30 -11.67 -16.12
C LEU A 3 11.71 -12.92 -16.90
N GLY A 4 11.07 -13.21 -18.05
CA GLY A 4 11.40 -14.36 -18.89
C GLY A 4 12.85 -14.31 -19.38
N GLU A 5 13.32 -13.14 -19.80
CA GLU A 5 14.72 -12.94 -20.18
C GLU A 5 15.71 -13.10 -19.02
N LEU A 6 15.33 -12.65 -17.81
CA LEU A 6 16.14 -12.82 -16.59
C LEU A 6 16.23 -14.30 -16.22
N VAL A 7 15.11 -15.04 -16.26
CA VAL A 7 15.06 -16.48 -15.96
C VAL A 7 15.90 -17.25 -16.97
N ALA A 8 15.73 -16.97 -18.28
CA ALA A 8 16.52 -17.59 -19.33
C ALA A 8 18.04 -17.28 -19.19
N PHE A 9 18.38 -16.04 -18.84
CA PHE A 9 19.77 -15.64 -18.58
C PHE A 9 20.39 -16.42 -17.41
N CYS A 10 19.68 -16.57 -16.31
CA CYS A 10 20.11 -17.35 -15.17
C CYS A 10 20.22 -18.85 -15.52
N GLY A 11 19.23 -19.40 -16.22
CA GLY A 11 19.22 -20.78 -16.65
C GLY A 11 20.41 -21.14 -17.53
N ASN A 12 20.72 -20.29 -18.49
CA ASN A 12 21.90 -20.48 -19.37
C ASN A 12 23.25 -20.45 -18.61
N LEU A 13 23.35 -19.69 -17.54
CA LEU A 13 24.57 -19.59 -16.74
C LEU A 13 24.72 -20.72 -15.72
N LEU A 14 23.62 -21.36 -15.34
CA LEU A 14 23.61 -22.49 -14.40
C LEU A 14 23.53 -23.85 -15.11
N ASP A 15 23.50 -23.87 -16.44
CA ASP A 15 23.25 -25.08 -17.25
C ASP A 15 21.95 -25.79 -16.82
N TYR A 16 20.91 -25.02 -16.65
CA TYR A 16 19.64 -25.42 -16.07
C TYR A 16 18.50 -25.25 -17.09
N ASP A 17 17.60 -26.23 -17.15
CA ASP A 17 16.42 -26.17 -18.00
C ASP A 17 15.33 -25.27 -17.39
N PRO A 18 15.02 -24.08 -17.98
CA PRO A 18 14.02 -23.15 -17.46
C PRO A 18 12.57 -23.67 -17.59
N VAL A 19 12.36 -24.82 -18.21
CA VAL A 19 11.04 -25.46 -18.35
C VAL A 19 10.62 -26.21 -17.09
N ASN A 20 11.55 -26.50 -16.17
CA ASN A 20 11.21 -27.16 -14.92
C ASN A 20 10.53 -26.19 -13.94
N ASP A 21 9.22 -26.35 -13.78
CA ASP A 21 8.37 -25.41 -13.02
C ASP A 21 8.83 -25.16 -11.59
N THR A 22 9.28 -26.17 -10.86
CA THR A 22 9.69 -26.01 -9.46
C THR A 22 10.91 -25.10 -9.30
N TYR A 23 11.92 -25.28 -10.14
CA TYR A 23 13.10 -24.42 -10.12
C TYR A 23 12.82 -23.03 -10.65
N ARG A 24 11.95 -22.93 -11.65
CA ARG A 24 11.52 -21.65 -12.18
C ARG A 24 10.85 -20.80 -11.11
N GLU A 25 9.93 -21.36 -10.35
CA GLU A 25 9.27 -20.65 -9.24
C GLU A 25 10.27 -20.16 -8.19
N GLN A 26 11.20 -21.02 -7.76
CA GLN A 26 12.23 -20.64 -6.80
C GLN A 26 13.14 -19.51 -7.33
N LEU A 27 13.46 -19.56 -8.61
CA LEU A 27 14.28 -18.52 -9.23
C LEU A 27 13.52 -17.20 -9.35
N VAL A 28 12.24 -17.24 -9.72
CA VAL A 28 11.37 -16.07 -9.77
C VAL A 28 11.24 -15.41 -8.39
N ASP A 29 11.04 -16.22 -7.36
CA ASP A 29 10.99 -15.73 -5.98
C ASP A 29 12.29 -15.03 -5.59
N LEU A 30 13.41 -15.65 -5.90
CA LEU A 30 14.74 -15.11 -5.60
C LEU A 30 15.00 -13.79 -6.37
N LEU A 31 14.62 -13.73 -7.66
CA LEU A 31 14.76 -12.51 -8.47
C LEU A 31 13.93 -11.35 -7.89
N ASN A 32 12.72 -11.63 -7.42
CA ASN A 32 11.87 -10.65 -6.75
C ASN A 32 12.47 -10.18 -5.42
N ASP A 33 12.98 -11.08 -4.60
CA ASP A 33 13.61 -10.75 -3.32
C ASP A 33 14.89 -9.92 -3.50
N VAL A 34 15.69 -10.25 -4.51
CA VAL A 34 16.89 -9.51 -4.87
C VAL A 34 16.52 -8.10 -5.36
N GLN A 35 15.52 -7.98 -6.23
CA GLN A 35 15.04 -6.68 -6.68
C GLN A 35 14.60 -5.82 -5.50
N ALA A 36 13.82 -6.37 -4.58
CA ALA A 36 13.36 -5.65 -3.40
C ALA A 36 14.54 -5.16 -2.56
N ARG A 37 15.56 -6.00 -2.32
CA ARG A 37 16.78 -5.59 -1.59
C ARG A 37 17.54 -4.48 -2.29
N ILE A 38 17.78 -4.58 -3.60
CA ILE A 38 18.48 -3.54 -4.37
C ILE A 38 17.77 -2.19 -4.24
N LEU A 39 16.45 -2.19 -4.27
CA LEU A 39 15.66 -0.97 -4.23
C LEU A 39 15.54 -0.37 -2.83
N THR A 40 15.63 -1.18 -1.78
CA THR A 40 15.61 -0.70 -0.39
C THR A 40 16.98 -0.22 0.10
N ASP A 41 18.07 -0.70 -0.49
CA ASP A 41 19.43 -0.34 -0.08
C ASP A 41 19.79 1.13 -0.35
N ARG A 42 19.18 1.75 -1.34
CA ARG A 42 19.53 3.10 -1.81
C ARG A 42 18.29 3.87 -2.24
N HIS A 43 18.36 5.19 -2.18
CA HIS A 43 17.35 6.09 -2.71
C HIS A 43 17.58 6.36 -4.22
N TRP A 44 17.18 5.41 -5.05
CA TRP A 44 17.35 5.49 -6.48
C TRP A 44 16.43 6.53 -7.12
N SER A 45 16.95 7.40 -7.99
CA SER A 45 16.15 8.41 -8.67
C SER A 45 15.07 7.82 -9.59
N PHE A 46 15.30 6.66 -10.18
CA PHE A 46 14.30 5.97 -11.01
C PHE A 46 13.16 5.33 -10.21
N ALA A 47 13.34 5.14 -8.90
CA ALA A 47 12.31 4.63 -8.01
C ALA A 47 11.54 5.75 -7.28
N GLN A 48 11.84 7.01 -7.58
CA GLN A 48 11.15 8.16 -7.00
C GLN A 48 9.99 8.58 -7.90
N ILE A 49 8.83 8.83 -7.29
CA ILE A 49 7.64 9.33 -7.97
C ILE A 49 7.07 10.50 -7.18
N ASP A 50 6.72 11.57 -7.91
CA ASP A 50 5.99 12.69 -7.36
C ASP A 50 4.49 12.40 -7.40
N ARG A 51 3.83 12.65 -6.29
CA ARG A 51 2.44 12.29 -6.03
C ARG A 51 1.68 13.42 -5.40
N GLN A 52 0.34 13.43 -5.65
CA GLN A 52 -0.57 14.33 -4.98
C GLN A 52 -1.47 13.54 -4.04
N VAL A 53 -1.54 13.97 -2.79
CA VAL A 53 -2.41 13.40 -1.77
C VAL A 53 -3.30 14.47 -1.18
N GLN A 54 -4.54 14.12 -0.86
CA GLN A 54 -5.50 15.06 -0.29
C GLN A 54 -5.21 15.25 1.19
N ALA A 55 -5.01 16.49 1.58
CA ALA A 55 -5.01 16.94 2.97
C ALA A 55 -6.30 17.70 3.27
N TYR A 56 -6.89 17.41 4.41
CA TYR A 56 -8.15 18.02 4.85
C TYR A 56 -7.90 18.99 5.99
N THR A 57 -8.61 20.11 5.98
CA THR A 57 -8.72 21.00 7.13
C THR A 57 -9.64 20.40 8.20
N ASP A 58 -9.60 20.97 9.41
CA ASP A 58 -10.52 20.61 10.48
C ASP A 58 -11.98 20.77 10.03
N LYS A 59 -12.84 19.81 10.37
CA LYS A 59 -14.27 19.82 10.03
C LYS A 59 -15.10 19.84 11.31
N THR A 60 -16.07 20.75 11.37
CA THR A 60 -17.05 20.81 12.46
C THR A 60 -18.28 20.03 12.09
N ILE A 61 -18.69 19.10 12.92
CA ILE A 61 -19.82 18.18 12.69
C ILE A 61 -20.75 18.13 13.91
N ALA A 62 -22.04 17.91 13.65
CA ALA A 62 -23.02 17.66 14.70
C ALA A 62 -23.17 16.15 14.92
N VAL A 63 -23.01 15.70 16.14
CA VAL A 63 -23.02 14.27 16.51
C VAL A 63 -23.85 14.02 17.75
N GLY A 64 -24.41 12.81 17.86
CA GLY A 64 -25.00 12.28 19.08
C GLY A 64 -24.04 11.28 19.69
N MET A 65 -23.77 11.43 21.00
CA MET A 65 -22.87 10.57 21.75
C MET A 65 -23.52 10.06 23.02
N THR A 66 -23.22 8.81 23.39
CA THR A 66 -23.80 8.16 24.55
C THR A 66 -22.69 7.79 25.54
N LEU A 67 -22.91 8.13 26.83
CA LEU A 67 -22.00 7.78 27.91
C LEU A 67 -21.66 6.27 27.89
N ASN A 68 -20.38 5.93 28.04
CA ASN A 68 -19.84 4.58 28.00
C ASN A 68 -20.06 3.81 26.68
N SER A 69 -20.38 4.50 25.58
CA SER A 69 -20.42 3.90 24.24
C SER A 69 -19.31 4.47 23.35
N PRO A 70 -18.68 3.67 22.50
CA PRO A 70 -17.78 4.17 21.46
C PRO A 70 -18.56 4.69 20.24
N ASP A 71 -19.88 4.54 20.22
CA ASP A 71 -20.71 4.84 19.07
C ASP A 71 -21.03 6.31 18.99
N VAL A 72 -20.80 6.90 17.83
CA VAL A 72 -21.13 8.27 17.50
C VAL A 72 -22.13 8.28 16.35
N THR A 73 -23.29 8.85 16.60
CA THR A 73 -24.37 8.92 15.62
C THR A 73 -24.43 10.29 14.94
N SER A 74 -24.93 10.33 13.72
CA SER A 74 -25.12 11.55 12.95
C SER A 74 -26.30 11.41 11.98
N ALA A 75 -26.83 12.52 11.50
CA ALA A 75 -27.91 12.54 10.52
C ALA A 75 -27.38 12.40 9.07
N GLY A 76 -26.60 11.36 8.79
CA GLY A 76 -26.11 11.06 7.43
C GLY A 76 -24.81 11.77 7.03
N LEU A 77 -23.96 12.12 8.00
CA LEU A 77 -22.67 12.79 7.74
C LEU A 77 -21.55 11.85 7.30
N PHE A 78 -21.76 10.53 7.31
CA PHE A 78 -20.71 9.53 7.05
C PHE A 78 -20.94 8.78 5.73
N ASP A 79 -21.58 9.42 4.77
CA ASP A 79 -21.94 8.82 3.50
C ASP A 79 -20.83 8.93 2.44
N TYR A 80 -20.81 7.99 1.50
CA TYR A 80 -19.87 7.95 0.38
C TYR A 80 -20.02 9.09 -0.62
N SER A 81 -21.23 9.62 -0.80
CA SER A 81 -21.52 10.53 -1.89
C SER A 81 -21.37 12.01 -1.56
N THR A 82 -21.66 12.41 -0.32
CA THR A 82 -21.75 13.82 0.07
C THR A 82 -21.08 14.15 1.38
N SER A 83 -20.53 13.18 2.06
CA SER A 83 -20.11 13.26 3.44
C SER A 83 -18.76 13.95 3.64
N VAL A 84 -18.66 14.66 4.74
CA VAL A 84 -17.43 15.22 5.28
C VAL A 84 -16.44 14.11 5.67
N ILE A 85 -16.97 12.97 6.17
CA ILE A 85 -16.19 11.81 6.59
C ILE A 85 -16.61 10.61 5.76
N LYS A 86 -15.69 10.09 4.98
CA LYS A 86 -15.90 8.91 4.14
C LYS A 86 -15.18 7.71 4.72
N PRO A 87 -15.81 6.52 4.70
CA PRO A 87 -15.13 5.29 5.07
C PRO A 87 -13.81 5.13 4.31
N GLY A 88 -12.74 4.78 5.03
CA GLY A 88 -11.40 4.68 4.47
C GLY A 88 -10.68 5.99 4.20
N SER A 89 -11.30 7.14 4.47
CA SER A 89 -10.61 8.44 4.39
C SER A 89 -9.70 8.68 5.59
N SER A 90 -8.75 9.59 5.43
CA SER A 90 -7.88 10.00 6.55
C SER A 90 -8.66 10.69 7.68
N LEU A 91 -9.83 11.26 7.40
CA LEU A 91 -10.72 11.83 8.41
C LEU A 91 -11.40 10.75 9.26
N GLU A 92 -11.70 9.58 8.70
CA GLU A 92 -12.19 8.43 9.46
C GLU A 92 -11.22 8.02 10.57
N LEU A 93 -9.93 8.05 10.30
CA LEU A 93 -8.89 7.68 11.25
C LEU A 93 -8.30 8.88 12.00
N GLY A 94 -8.95 10.02 11.88
CA GLY A 94 -8.56 11.26 12.51
C GLY A 94 -8.92 11.34 14.00
N GLU A 95 -8.63 12.50 14.58
CA GLU A 95 -8.97 12.86 15.96
C GLU A 95 -10.32 13.56 15.99
N LEU A 96 -11.23 13.08 16.85
CA LEU A 96 -12.51 13.73 17.15
C LEU A 96 -12.35 14.48 18.47
N GLU A 97 -12.53 15.80 18.44
CA GLU A 97 -12.48 16.67 19.61
C GLU A 97 -13.89 17.15 19.97
N VAL A 98 -14.29 16.95 21.20
CA VAL A 98 -15.60 17.34 21.71
C VAL A 98 -15.44 18.22 22.93
N THR A 99 -16.09 19.39 22.96
CA THR A 99 -16.14 20.25 24.13
C THR A 99 -17.44 19.99 24.91
N LEU A 100 -17.30 19.55 26.14
CA LEU A 100 -18.42 19.32 27.04
C LEU A 100 -19.01 20.65 27.56
N ALA A 101 -20.22 20.59 28.08
CA ALA A 101 -20.88 21.76 28.71
C ALA A 101 -20.09 22.32 29.89
N SER A 102 -19.26 21.51 30.52
CA SER A 102 -18.32 21.94 31.59
C SER A 102 -17.17 22.81 31.08
N GLY A 103 -16.96 22.89 29.75
CA GLY A 103 -15.77 23.49 29.15
C GLY A 103 -14.59 22.52 29.00
N GLU A 104 -14.73 21.29 29.46
CA GLU A 104 -13.72 20.23 29.29
C GLU A 104 -13.69 19.80 27.82
N VAL A 105 -12.46 19.66 27.27
CA VAL A 105 -12.21 19.16 25.92
C VAL A 105 -11.78 17.71 25.99
N GLN A 106 -12.54 16.84 25.33
CA GLN A 106 -12.23 15.42 25.23
C GLN A 106 -11.82 15.08 23.80
N LYS A 107 -10.77 14.27 23.65
CA LYS A 107 -10.20 13.86 22.38
C LYS A 107 -10.29 12.35 22.21
N TYR A 108 -10.77 11.91 21.07
CA TYR A 108 -10.97 10.52 20.69
C TYR A 108 -10.40 10.28 19.31
N ARG A 109 -9.92 9.06 19.06
CA ARG A 109 -9.58 8.64 17.71
C ARG A 109 -10.80 8.00 17.06
N VAL A 110 -11.08 8.35 15.82
CA VAL A 110 -12.10 7.67 15.01
C VAL A 110 -11.53 6.36 14.50
N SER A 111 -12.08 5.23 14.94
CA SER A 111 -11.62 3.89 14.54
C SER A 111 -12.08 3.53 13.13
N TRP A 112 -13.38 3.66 12.86
CA TRP A 112 -13.96 3.42 11.54
C TRP A 112 -15.37 4.01 11.41
N VAL A 113 -15.82 4.12 10.17
CA VAL A 113 -17.19 4.50 9.82
C VAL A 113 -17.95 3.24 9.39
N GLU A 114 -18.99 2.89 10.11
CA GLU A 114 -19.83 1.71 9.84
C GLU A 114 -20.88 1.99 8.78
N SER A 115 -21.54 3.14 8.87
CA SER A 115 -22.61 3.54 7.98
C SER A 115 -22.69 5.06 7.82
N ALA A 116 -23.60 5.53 6.99
CA ALA A 116 -23.84 6.96 6.82
C ALA A 116 -24.22 7.71 8.11
N SER A 117 -24.69 6.99 9.12
CA SER A 117 -25.16 7.56 10.38
C SER A 117 -24.42 7.11 11.62
N LEU A 118 -23.42 6.22 11.48
CA LEU A 118 -22.72 5.60 12.61
C LEU A 118 -21.23 5.51 12.37
N LEU A 119 -20.42 6.02 13.31
CA LEU A 119 -19.00 5.79 13.40
C LEU A 119 -18.61 5.32 14.81
N HIS A 120 -17.43 4.73 14.94
CA HIS A 120 -16.90 4.19 16.19
C HIS A 120 -15.60 4.87 16.59
N LEU A 121 -15.50 5.15 17.87
CA LEU A 121 -14.29 5.68 18.50
C LEU A 121 -13.36 4.53 18.92
N ASP A 122 -12.12 4.86 19.22
CA ASP A 122 -11.12 3.93 19.76
C ASP A 122 -11.39 3.54 21.22
N ARG A 123 -12.17 4.37 21.92
CA ARG A 123 -12.58 4.16 23.32
C ARG A 123 -13.96 4.72 23.58
N ASN A 124 -14.55 4.32 24.71
CA ASN A 124 -15.88 4.78 25.11
C ASN A 124 -15.88 6.29 25.40
N PHE A 125 -16.99 6.94 25.02
CA PHE A 125 -17.25 8.33 25.38
C PHE A 125 -17.47 8.49 26.89
N GLU A 126 -16.78 9.45 27.50
CA GLU A 126 -16.78 9.67 28.96
C GLU A 126 -17.69 10.81 29.38
N GLY A 127 -18.25 11.59 28.46
CA GLY A 127 -19.15 12.68 28.73
C GLY A 127 -20.62 12.27 28.86
N PRO A 128 -21.51 13.18 29.31
CA PRO A 128 -22.95 12.93 29.39
C PRO A 128 -23.56 12.57 28.03
N THR A 129 -24.57 11.71 28.01
CA THR A 129 -25.32 11.40 26.80
C THR A 129 -26.02 12.64 26.25
N GLY A 130 -25.83 12.95 24.96
CA GLY A 130 -26.50 14.08 24.32
C GLY A 130 -25.97 14.42 22.94
N PRO A 131 -26.52 15.48 22.32
CA PRO A 131 -25.99 16.03 21.10
C PRO A 131 -24.78 16.95 21.38
N TYR A 132 -23.78 16.87 20.50
CA TYR A 132 -22.56 17.66 20.60
C TYR A 132 -22.20 18.26 19.25
N THR A 133 -21.46 19.37 19.31
CA THR A 133 -20.69 19.85 18.18
C THR A 133 -19.26 19.36 18.38
N ALA A 134 -18.79 18.56 17.44
CA ALA A 134 -17.46 17.98 17.47
C ALA A 134 -16.60 18.54 16.33
N THR A 135 -15.30 18.63 16.55
CA THR A 135 -14.33 18.93 15.51
C THR A 135 -13.58 17.66 15.17
N ILE A 136 -13.58 17.26 13.91
CA ILE A 136 -12.74 16.18 13.44
C ILE A 136 -11.53 16.74 12.71
N ARG A 137 -10.37 16.22 13.08
CA ARG A 137 -9.06 16.64 12.57
C ARG A 137 -8.37 15.47 11.90
N GLN A 138 -7.84 15.70 10.71
CA GLN A 138 -6.96 14.73 10.06
C GLN A 138 -5.62 14.67 10.83
N ARG A 139 -5.23 13.50 11.31
CA ARG A 139 -3.88 13.30 11.86
C ARG A 139 -2.94 12.71 10.83
N ASP A 140 -3.41 11.74 10.11
CA ASP A 140 -2.62 10.96 9.18
C ASP A 140 -3.12 11.17 7.75
N VAL A 141 -2.23 11.53 6.84
CA VAL A 141 -2.46 11.50 5.39
C VAL A 141 -1.90 10.20 4.86
N PHE A 142 -2.77 9.30 4.41
CA PHE A 142 -2.35 8.01 3.90
C PHE A 142 -1.76 8.12 2.51
N LEU A 143 -0.70 7.36 2.31
CA LEU A 143 0.04 7.27 1.07
C LEU A 143 -0.35 6.00 0.31
N PRO A 144 -0.16 5.97 -1.01
CA PRO A 144 -0.41 4.79 -1.81
C PRO A 144 0.35 3.56 -1.32
N VAL A 145 -0.25 2.39 -1.51
CA VAL A 145 0.24 1.09 -1.03
C VAL A 145 1.67 0.75 -1.46
N ASP A 146 2.07 1.24 -2.62
CA ASP A 146 3.41 1.03 -3.16
C ASP A 146 4.46 2.02 -2.64
N THR A 147 4.15 2.81 -1.61
CA THR A 147 5.09 3.73 -0.99
C THR A 147 6.04 3.00 -0.06
N ALA A 148 7.31 2.92 -0.43
CA ALA A 148 8.37 2.38 0.42
C ALA A 148 8.89 3.40 1.43
N ALA A 149 9.02 4.68 1.00
CA ALA A 149 9.49 5.77 1.86
C ALA A 149 9.01 7.13 1.32
N VAL A 150 8.94 8.11 2.22
CA VAL A 150 8.69 9.50 1.86
C VAL A 150 10.04 10.21 1.76
N MET A 151 10.28 10.84 0.62
CA MET A 151 11.52 11.56 0.34
C MET A 151 11.37 13.06 0.61
N ASN A 152 10.22 13.60 0.27
CA ASN A 152 9.93 15.01 0.42
C ASN A 152 8.42 15.27 0.38
N VAL A 153 8.00 16.32 1.05
CA VAL A 153 6.64 16.85 1.00
C VAL A 153 6.74 18.32 0.59
N GLY A 154 5.95 18.74 -0.38
CA GLY A 154 5.96 20.11 -0.89
C GLY A 154 4.56 20.72 -0.89
N ASP A 155 4.48 22.00 -0.60
CA ASP A 155 3.27 22.78 -0.82
C ASP A 155 3.04 22.92 -2.34
N PRO A 156 1.87 22.52 -2.86
CA PRO A 156 1.54 22.61 -4.27
C PRO A 156 1.47 24.06 -4.77
N THR A 157 1.20 25.03 -3.89
CA THR A 157 1.06 26.44 -4.23
C THR A 157 2.41 27.14 -4.38
N THR A 158 3.34 26.84 -3.49
CA THR A 158 4.65 27.49 -3.46
C THR A 158 5.76 26.67 -4.09
N GLY A 159 5.57 25.36 -4.22
CA GLY A 159 6.59 24.40 -4.68
C GLY A 159 7.78 24.28 -3.72
N ILE A 160 7.71 24.90 -2.55
CA ILE A 160 8.78 24.88 -1.56
C ILE A 160 8.73 23.54 -0.80
N PRO A 161 9.86 22.82 -0.72
CA PRO A 161 9.94 21.62 0.11
C PRO A 161 9.73 21.96 1.59
N THR A 162 8.86 21.20 2.24
CA THR A 162 8.65 21.32 3.67
C THR A 162 9.80 20.65 4.45
N LYS A 163 9.95 21.02 5.70
CA LYS A 163 10.97 20.44 6.58
C LYS A 163 10.45 19.09 7.13
N ALA A 164 11.23 18.02 6.95
CA ALA A 164 10.96 16.79 7.65
C ALA A 164 11.31 16.91 9.14
N ILE A 165 10.38 16.53 10.00
CA ILE A 165 10.60 16.45 11.45
C ILE A 165 10.58 14.97 11.81
N TYR A 166 11.73 14.44 12.25
CA TYR A 166 11.88 13.03 12.65
C TYR A 166 11.72 12.87 14.15
N LEU A 167 10.64 13.41 14.69
CA LEU A 167 10.26 13.18 16.07
C LEU A 167 9.31 11.99 16.15
N SER A 168 9.45 11.15 17.17
CA SER A 168 8.41 10.21 17.50
C SER A 168 7.17 10.98 17.95
N ARG A 169 5.98 10.34 17.87
CA ARG A 169 4.73 10.96 18.28
C ARG A 169 4.78 11.42 19.75
N TRP A 170 5.45 10.64 20.59
CA TRP A 170 5.66 10.96 22.00
C TRP A 170 6.55 12.21 22.21
N GLU A 171 7.68 12.27 21.49
CA GLU A 171 8.57 13.45 21.55
C GLU A 171 7.90 14.71 20.99
N ARG A 172 6.97 14.57 20.05
CA ARG A 172 6.17 15.69 19.56
C ARG A 172 5.26 16.26 20.64
N ASP A 173 4.55 15.42 21.35
CA ASP A 173 3.62 15.85 22.39
C ASP A 173 4.38 16.57 23.53
N ASP A 174 5.65 16.21 23.75
CA ASP A 174 6.56 16.85 24.70
C ASP A 174 7.17 18.18 24.17
N THR A 175 7.21 18.39 22.85
CA THR A 175 7.86 19.57 22.23
C THR A 175 6.92 20.76 22.03
N ASN A 176 5.70 20.73 22.57
CA ASN A 176 4.68 21.79 22.43
C ASN A 176 4.32 22.18 20.98
N LEU A 177 4.44 21.24 20.04
CA LEU A 177 3.84 21.41 18.73
C LEU A 177 2.32 21.34 18.90
N ASP A 178 1.65 22.49 18.82
CA ASP A 178 0.20 22.55 18.97
C ASP A 178 -0.47 21.82 17.81
N PRO A 179 -1.11 20.65 18.05
CA PRO A 179 -1.76 19.89 16.98
C PRO A 179 -3.00 20.59 16.42
N SER A 180 -3.49 21.65 17.07
CA SER A 180 -4.63 22.44 16.60
C SER A 180 -4.22 23.65 15.75
N LEU A 181 -2.92 23.89 15.56
CA LEU A 181 -2.44 25.01 14.76
C LEU A 181 -2.79 24.79 13.29
N LEU A 182 -3.59 25.69 12.74
CA LEU A 182 -3.95 25.72 11.32
C LEU A 182 -3.06 26.73 10.59
N GLY A 183 -2.56 26.37 9.41
CA GLY A 183 -1.72 27.26 8.64
C GLY A 183 -1.20 26.69 7.33
N THR A 184 -0.16 27.32 6.82
CA THR A 184 0.62 26.80 5.69
C THR A 184 1.49 25.64 6.18
N ILE A 185 1.54 24.55 5.42
CA ILE A 185 2.34 23.38 5.77
C ILE A 185 3.83 23.74 5.71
N GLU A 186 4.50 23.69 6.84
CA GLU A 186 5.94 24.00 6.98
C GLU A 186 6.77 22.74 7.20
N ALA A 187 6.16 21.71 7.77
CA ALA A 187 6.83 20.49 8.13
C ALA A 187 5.93 19.26 7.97
N TYR A 188 6.53 18.07 7.98
CA TYR A 188 5.81 16.82 8.07
C TYR A 188 6.53 15.85 9.00
N LEU A 189 5.75 14.97 9.62
CA LEU A 189 6.25 13.90 10.48
C LEU A 189 5.84 12.55 9.86
N PRO A 190 6.65 11.50 10.02
CA PRO A 190 6.19 10.14 9.72
C PRO A 190 4.99 9.79 10.61
N GLY A 191 3.90 9.38 9.99
CA GLY A 191 2.71 8.90 10.70
C GLY A 191 2.86 7.44 11.11
N GLU A 192 1.90 6.95 11.91
CA GLU A 192 1.88 5.56 12.37
C GLU A 192 1.55 4.57 11.25
N GLY A 193 0.92 5.05 10.18
CA GLY A 193 0.36 4.21 9.12
C GLY A 193 -0.90 3.47 9.55
N LEU A 194 -1.47 2.75 8.60
CA LEU A 194 -2.66 1.91 8.82
C LEU A 194 -2.36 0.50 8.36
N GLN A 195 -2.61 -0.47 9.22
CA GLN A 195 -2.61 -1.87 8.85
C GLN A 195 -4.04 -2.39 8.78
N VAL A 196 -4.46 -2.83 7.59
CA VAL A 196 -5.72 -3.54 7.41
C VAL A 196 -5.47 -5.02 7.71
N PRO A 197 -6.17 -5.62 8.69
CA PRO A 197 -5.93 -7.01 9.06
C PRO A 197 -6.31 -7.96 7.92
N ALA A 198 -5.45 -8.92 7.64
CA ALA A 198 -5.73 -9.95 6.64
C ALA A 198 -6.81 -10.92 7.14
N PRO A 199 -7.67 -11.46 6.25
CA PRO A 199 -8.58 -12.53 6.59
C PRO A 199 -7.78 -13.81 6.90
N ARG A 200 -8.27 -14.59 7.87
CA ARG A 200 -7.58 -15.82 8.32
C ARG A 200 -7.68 -16.96 7.29
N THR A 201 -8.82 -17.07 6.63
CA THR A 201 -9.13 -18.14 5.68
C THR A 201 -9.92 -17.58 4.50
N SER A 202 -9.88 -18.25 3.35
CA SER A 202 -10.80 -17.97 2.26
C SER A 202 -12.11 -18.71 2.53
N THR A 203 -13.06 -18.01 3.10
CA THR A 203 -14.41 -18.51 3.40
C THR A 203 -15.41 -17.88 2.40
N GLY A 204 -16.57 -18.49 2.25
CA GLY A 204 -17.59 -18.00 1.34
C GLY A 204 -17.39 -18.35 -0.13
N VAL A 205 -16.55 -19.34 -0.43
CA VAL A 205 -16.35 -19.85 -1.78
C VAL A 205 -16.84 -21.29 -1.86
N ALA A 206 -17.73 -21.57 -2.80
CA ALA A 206 -18.28 -22.91 -3.03
C ALA A 206 -18.12 -23.33 -4.49
N THR A 207 -18.01 -24.65 -4.71
CA THR A 207 -18.05 -25.23 -6.05
C THR A 207 -19.51 -25.46 -6.44
N VAL A 208 -19.92 -24.90 -7.57
CA VAL A 208 -21.29 -25.05 -8.09
C VAL A 208 -21.29 -25.63 -9.50
N ALA A 209 -22.46 -26.05 -9.98
CA ALA A 209 -22.59 -26.55 -11.34
C ALA A 209 -22.31 -25.46 -12.38
N GLY A 210 -21.59 -25.81 -13.44
CA GLY A 210 -21.28 -24.91 -14.56
C GLY A 210 -21.18 -25.73 -15.86
N VAL A 211 -21.38 -25.08 -17.00
CA VAL A 211 -21.35 -25.74 -18.32
C VAL A 211 -20.29 -25.09 -19.19
N GLY A 212 -19.51 -25.92 -19.90
CA GLY A 212 -18.53 -25.43 -20.87
C GLY A 212 -17.32 -24.69 -20.27
N GLN A 213 -17.02 -24.94 -18.99
CA GLN A 213 -16.03 -24.16 -18.25
C GLN A 213 -14.57 -24.58 -18.49
N GLY A 214 -14.33 -25.81 -19.01
CA GLY A 214 -12.98 -26.37 -19.12
C GLY A 214 -12.40 -26.87 -17.79
N VAL A 215 -11.47 -27.81 -17.86
CA VAL A 215 -10.74 -28.32 -16.69
C VAL A 215 -9.66 -27.31 -16.33
N ARG A 216 -9.64 -26.89 -15.06
CA ARG A 216 -8.72 -25.87 -14.59
C ARG A 216 -8.53 -25.90 -13.08
N THR A 217 -7.45 -25.31 -12.62
CA THR A 217 -7.16 -25.09 -11.19
C THR A 217 -7.25 -23.61 -10.89
N ILE A 218 -8.09 -23.25 -9.92
CA ILE A 218 -8.23 -21.87 -9.46
C ILE A 218 -7.76 -21.78 -8.01
N ASN A 219 -6.76 -20.93 -7.79
CA ASN A 219 -6.35 -20.54 -6.45
C ASN A 219 -7.07 -19.27 -6.08
N VAL A 220 -7.77 -19.28 -4.96
CA VAL A 220 -8.54 -18.13 -4.46
C VAL A 220 -7.86 -17.53 -3.24
N TYR A 221 -7.78 -16.22 -3.25
CA TYR A 221 -7.31 -15.41 -2.14
C TYR A 221 -8.39 -14.42 -1.76
N GLN A 222 -8.47 -14.11 -0.50
CA GLN A 222 -9.33 -13.03 0.01
C GLN A 222 -8.49 -11.91 0.58
N VAL A 223 -9.01 -10.69 0.50
CA VAL A 223 -8.52 -9.53 1.22
C VAL A 223 -9.67 -8.85 1.94
N ASN A 224 -9.40 -8.28 3.09
CA ASN A 224 -10.28 -7.32 3.71
C ASN A 224 -10.02 -5.95 3.08
N VAL A 225 -11.09 -5.24 2.75
CA VAL A 225 -11.01 -3.91 2.15
C VAL A 225 -11.77 -2.96 3.05
N ARG A 226 -11.13 -1.92 3.53
CA ARG A 226 -11.87 -0.76 4.00
C ARG A 226 -12.42 -0.05 2.78
N ALA A 227 -13.64 0.42 2.88
CA ALA A 227 -14.38 0.99 1.76
C ALA A 227 -13.53 1.92 0.89
N PRO A 228 -13.83 2.00 -0.41
CA PRO A 228 -12.99 2.70 -1.36
C PRO A 228 -12.71 4.13 -0.89
N ILE A 229 -11.44 4.51 -0.90
CA ILE A 229 -11.03 5.88 -0.68
C ILE A 229 -11.64 6.71 -1.81
N GLY A 230 -12.21 7.85 -1.47
CA GLY A 230 -12.91 8.69 -2.44
C GLY A 230 -12.01 9.21 -3.57
N PRO A 231 -12.58 9.95 -4.52
CA PRO A 231 -11.95 10.28 -5.82
C PRO A 231 -10.58 10.96 -5.74
N SER A 232 -10.19 11.50 -4.61
CA SER A 232 -8.87 12.11 -4.42
C SER A 232 -7.67 11.15 -4.51
N TYR A 233 -7.92 9.85 -4.47
CA TYR A 233 -6.90 8.82 -4.72
C TYR A 233 -6.83 8.40 -6.18
N ASP A 234 -7.75 8.86 -7.00
CA ASP A 234 -7.96 8.43 -8.37
C ASP A 234 -6.97 8.94 -9.37
N ASP A 235 -6.53 10.18 -9.22
CA ASP A 235 -5.57 10.81 -10.12
C ASP A 235 -4.28 10.01 -10.23
N TYR A 236 -4.09 9.14 -9.26
CA TYR A 236 -2.87 8.40 -9.10
C TYR A 236 -2.79 7.21 -10.01
N ARG A 237 -3.92 6.51 -10.25
CA ARG A 237 -3.97 5.28 -11.00
C ARG A 237 -5.24 5.04 -11.79
N LYS A 238 -6.17 5.95 -11.83
CA LYS A 238 -7.48 5.83 -12.48
C LYS A 238 -8.30 4.65 -11.96
N ASP A 239 -8.08 4.23 -10.73
CA ASP A 239 -8.74 3.08 -10.16
C ASP A 239 -9.31 3.41 -8.78
N ALA A 240 -10.39 4.20 -8.82
CA ALA A 240 -11.15 4.71 -7.68
C ALA A 240 -11.65 3.63 -6.74
N SER A 241 -11.72 2.40 -7.21
CA SER A 241 -12.36 1.31 -6.52
C SER A 241 -11.43 0.53 -5.58
N GLN A 242 -10.15 0.92 -5.46
CA GLN A 242 -9.20 0.05 -4.78
C GLN A 242 -9.31 0.02 -3.26
N GLY A 243 -9.77 1.07 -2.59
CA GLY A 243 -9.81 1.07 -1.14
C GLY A 243 -8.48 0.70 -0.46
N LEU A 244 -8.48 0.62 0.85
CA LEU A 244 -7.33 0.14 1.62
C LEU A 244 -7.45 -1.39 1.80
N GLU A 245 -6.58 -2.13 1.12
CA GLU A 245 -6.59 -3.59 1.13
C GLU A 245 -5.64 -4.18 2.17
N SER A 246 -6.04 -5.28 2.77
CA SER A 246 -5.18 -6.10 3.63
C SER A 246 -4.15 -6.89 2.81
N ALA A 247 -3.23 -7.56 3.49
CA ALA A 247 -2.49 -8.66 2.89
C ALA A 247 -3.44 -9.78 2.42
N LEU A 248 -2.99 -10.60 1.47
CA LEU A 248 -3.73 -11.76 1.00
C LEU A 248 -3.96 -12.77 2.13
N SER A 249 -5.12 -13.43 2.11
CA SER A 249 -5.37 -14.60 2.94
C SER A 249 -4.45 -15.77 2.55
N LYS A 250 -4.50 -16.84 3.36
CA LYS A 250 -4.01 -18.13 2.93
C LYS A 250 -4.76 -18.57 1.65
N VAL A 251 -4.05 -19.15 0.70
CA VAL A 251 -4.62 -19.64 -0.56
C VAL A 251 -5.59 -20.80 -0.31
N ALA A 252 -6.71 -20.81 -1.04
CA ALA A 252 -7.58 -21.96 -1.17
C ALA A 252 -7.56 -22.41 -2.64
N THR A 253 -7.26 -23.69 -2.87
CA THR A 253 -7.09 -24.28 -4.21
C THR A 253 -8.28 -25.14 -4.57
N TYR A 254 -8.85 -24.92 -5.75
CA TYR A 254 -9.99 -25.65 -6.29
C TYR A 254 -9.62 -26.24 -7.65
N SER A 255 -9.59 -27.58 -7.74
CA SER A 255 -9.46 -28.29 -9.02
C SER A 255 -10.85 -28.50 -9.61
N LEU A 256 -11.17 -27.82 -10.67
CA LEU A 256 -12.50 -27.75 -11.26
C LEU A 256 -12.58 -28.61 -12.54
N THR A 257 -13.66 -29.37 -12.65
CA THR A 257 -14.02 -30.09 -13.88
C THR A 257 -14.65 -29.13 -14.91
N ALA A 258 -14.87 -29.63 -16.13
CA ALA A 258 -15.57 -28.86 -17.16
C ALA A 258 -17.02 -28.49 -16.82
N LEU A 259 -17.61 -29.13 -15.81
CA LEU A 259 -18.99 -28.93 -15.35
C LEU A 259 -19.07 -28.20 -14.01
N GLN A 260 -17.99 -27.56 -13.59
CA GLN A 260 -17.93 -26.85 -12.30
C GLN A 260 -17.42 -25.44 -12.47
N THR A 261 -17.94 -24.54 -11.62
CA THR A 261 -17.44 -23.18 -11.44
C THR A 261 -17.42 -22.82 -9.96
N LEU A 262 -16.98 -21.60 -9.61
CA LEU A 262 -16.96 -21.11 -8.24
C LEU A 262 -18.05 -20.07 -8.02
N GLU A 263 -18.65 -20.13 -6.85
CA GLU A 263 -19.57 -19.15 -6.33
C GLU A 263 -18.99 -18.53 -5.06
N PHE A 264 -19.00 -17.20 -5.00
CA PHE A 264 -18.46 -16.42 -3.90
C PHE A 264 -19.61 -15.82 -3.10
N THR A 265 -19.79 -16.31 -1.87
CA THR A 265 -20.83 -15.83 -0.96
C THR A 265 -20.19 -14.92 0.09
N PRO A 266 -20.73 -13.73 0.33
CA PRO A 266 -20.23 -12.85 1.38
C PRO A 266 -20.46 -13.52 2.75
N GLU A 267 -19.44 -13.49 3.57
CA GLU A 267 -19.55 -13.89 4.97
C GLU A 267 -19.56 -12.66 5.86
N THR A 268 -20.29 -12.73 6.95
CA THR A 268 -20.20 -11.74 8.04
C THR A 268 -18.79 -11.74 8.59
N LEU A 269 -18.18 -10.57 8.65
CA LEU A 269 -16.91 -10.40 9.35
C LEU A 269 -17.20 -10.35 10.85
N ASP A 270 -16.64 -11.29 11.59
CA ASP A 270 -16.99 -11.53 12.99
C ASP A 270 -16.75 -10.33 13.92
N ASP A 271 -15.84 -9.42 13.58
CA ASP A 271 -15.32 -8.47 14.56
C ASP A 271 -15.29 -7.02 14.09
N ARG A 272 -15.57 -6.70 12.82
CA ARG A 272 -15.35 -5.33 12.32
C ARG A 272 -16.33 -4.92 11.23
N PRO A 273 -17.44 -4.30 11.59
CA PRO A 273 -18.33 -3.68 10.63
C PRO A 273 -17.58 -2.64 9.76
N GLY A 274 -18.00 -2.46 8.53
CA GLY A 274 -17.36 -1.53 7.58
C GLY A 274 -16.15 -2.09 6.81
N LEU A 275 -15.78 -3.36 7.04
CA LEU A 275 -14.87 -4.08 6.17
C LEU A 275 -15.64 -4.84 5.10
N TYR A 276 -15.15 -4.76 3.86
CA TYR A 276 -15.66 -5.51 2.73
C TYR A 276 -14.69 -6.63 2.39
N ARG A 277 -15.17 -7.68 1.73
CA ARG A 277 -14.33 -8.73 1.20
C ARG A 277 -14.17 -8.56 -0.30
N ARG A 278 -12.95 -8.76 -0.76
CA ARG A 278 -12.58 -8.77 -2.17
C ARG A 278 -11.85 -10.07 -2.46
N TYR A 279 -12.18 -10.69 -3.60
CA TYR A 279 -11.61 -11.94 -4.00
C TYR A 279 -10.65 -11.75 -5.15
N TYR A 280 -9.50 -12.40 -5.02
CA TYR A 280 -8.47 -12.50 -6.04
C TYR A 280 -8.25 -13.95 -6.38
N PHE A 281 -7.86 -14.22 -7.59
CA PHE A 281 -7.59 -15.59 -8.04
C PHE A 281 -6.39 -15.66 -8.97
N THR A 282 -5.80 -16.87 -9.06
CA THR A 282 -4.87 -17.26 -10.12
C THR A 282 -5.42 -18.50 -10.81
N CYS A 283 -5.06 -18.67 -12.10
CA CYS A 283 -5.38 -19.85 -12.89
C CYS A 283 -4.21 -20.13 -13.83
N PRO A 284 -3.29 -21.05 -13.46
CA PRO A 284 -2.10 -21.35 -14.28
C PRO A 284 -2.44 -21.77 -15.70
N GLU A 285 -3.50 -22.59 -15.89
CA GLU A 285 -3.93 -23.08 -17.21
C GLU A 285 -4.42 -21.94 -18.14
N ALA A 286 -4.84 -20.81 -17.56
CA ALA A 286 -5.22 -19.61 -18.30
C ALA A 286 -4.06 -18.61 -18.46
N GLY A 287 -2.89 -18.88 -17.88
CA GLY A 287 -1.77 -17.94 -17.84
C GLY A 287 -1.94 -16.81 -16.81
N LEU A 288 -2.91 -16.90 -15.90
CA LEU A 288 -3.11 -15.96 -14.80
C LEU A 288 -2.25 -16.39 -13.61
N LEU A 289 -1.00 -15.96 -13.59
CA LEU A 289 -0.03 -16.32 -12.55
C LEU A 289 -0.03 -15.34 -11.37
N ALA A 290 -0.37 -14.07 -11.62
CA ALA A 290 -0.52 -13.06 -10.57
C ALA A 290 -1.95 -13.08 -10.01
N PRO A 291 -2.16 -12.81 -8.71
CA PRO A 291 -3.50 -12.65 -8.15
C PRO A 291 -4.23 -11.48 -8.80
N VAL A 292 -5.30 -11.77 -9.54
CA VAL A 292 -6.15 -10.77 -10.21
C VAL A 292 -7.51 -10.71 -9.54
N ARG A 293 -8.11 -9.52 -9.54
CA ARG A 293 -9.43 -9.28 -9.00
C ARG A 293 -10.48 -10.03 -9.81
N ILE A 294 -11.46 -10.60 -9.11
CA ILE A 294 -12.64 -11.16 -9.76
C ILE A 294 -13.51 -10.00 -10.22
N ALA A 295 -13.60 -9.81 -11.54
CA ALA A 295 -14.56 -8.92 -12.15
C ALA A 295 -15.79 -9.72 -12.53
N ASP A 296 -16.97 -9.31 -12.05
CA ASP A 296 -18.23 -9.77 -12.58
C ASP A 296 -18.59 -8.88 -13.79
N ALA A 297 -18.72 -9.48 -14.96
CA ALA A 297 -19.10 -8.76 -16.17
C ALA A 297 -20.48 -8.08 -16.08
N ALA A 298 -21.33 -8.46 -15.13
CA ALA A 298 -22.68 -7.94 -14.92
C ALA A 298 -22.80 -6.95 -13.75
N SER A 299 -21.81 -6.87 -12.84
CA SER A 299 -21.84 -5.97 -11.70
C SER A 299 -20.55 -5.18 -11.58
N SER A 300 -20.64 -3.89 -11.32
CA SER A 300 -19.49 -3.03 -11.01
C SER A 300 -18.98 -3.21 -9.58
N GLN A 301 -19.41 -4.25 -8.86
CA GLN A 301 -19.05 -4.48 -7.46
C GLN A 301 -17.87 -5.42 -7.33
N ASP A 302 -16.70 -4.85 -7.16
CA ASP A 302 -15.46 -5.58 -6.85
C ASP A 302 -15.38 -6.06 -5.40
N THR A 303 -16.28 -5.60 -4.54
CA THR A 303 -16.29 -5.86 -3.11
C THR A 303 -17.62 -6.45 -2.70
N VAL A 304 -17.55 -7.43 -1.82
CA VAL A 304 -18.73 -8.09 -1.28
C VAL A 304 -18.98 -7.56 0.13
N SER A 305 -20.15 -6.98 0.35
CA SER A 305 -20.53 -6.41 1.65
C SER A 305 -20.62 -7.51 2.73
N PRO A 306 -20.15 -7.24 3.96
CA PRO A 306 -20.28 -8.20 5.06
C PRO A 306 -21.75 -8.39 5.52
N ALA A 307 -22.63 -7.47 5.23
CA ALA A 307 -24.02 -7.45 5.71
C ALA A 307 -25.03 -8.06 4.72
N GLY A 308 -24.72 -9.19 4.09
CA GLY A 308 -25.65 -9.87 3.19
C GLY A 308 -25.61 -9.36 1.76
N GLY A 309 -24.41 -9.16 1.25
CA GLY A 309 -24.17 -8.78 -0.14
C GLY A 309 -24.60 -9.87 -1.13
N VAL A 310 -24.63 -9.49 -2.39
CA VAL A 310 -25.01 -10.39 -3.49
C VAL A 310 -23.95 -11.47 -3.66
N THR A 311 -24.39 -12.72 -3.78
CA THR A 311 -23.53 -13.82 -4.19
C THR A 311 -22.98 -13.54 -5.59
N LEU A 312 -21.66 -13.66 -5.75
CA LEU A 312 -20.99 -13.47 -7.02
C LEU A 312 -20.75 -14.84 -7.69
N ALA A 313 -21.16 -14.98 -8.94
CA ALA A 313 -20.89 -16.14 -9.77
C ALA A 313 -20.24 -15.68 -11.09
N PRO A 314 -18.98 -15.21 -11.06
CA PRO A 314 -18.31 -14.69 -12.24
C PRO A 314 -18.08 -15.79 -13.28
N ASP A 315 -18.01 -15.41 -14.55
CA ASP A 315 -17.62 -16.35 -15.59
C ASP A 315 -16.11 -16.67 -15.48
N LEU A 316 -15.83 -17.75 -14.79
CA LEU A 316 -14.48 -18.30 -14.62
C LEU A 316 -14.21 -19.45 -15.60
N SER A 317 -14.80 -19.43 -16.81
CA SER A 317 -14.46 -20.38 -17.87
C SER A 317 -13.01 -20.17 -18.32
N LEU A 318 -12.37 -21.25 -18.74
CA LEU A 318 -10.98 -21.19 -19.21
C LEU A 318 -10.80 -20.17 -20.35
N ALA A 319 -11.78 -20.09 -21.26
CA ALA A 319 -11.76 -19.14 -22.38
C ALA A 319 -11.83 -17.67 -21.90
N THR A 320 -12.71 -17.38 -20.94
CA THR A 320 -12.81 -16.03 -20.36
C THR A 320 -11.54 -15.66 -19.60
N LEU A 321 -11.00 -16.58 -18.78
CA LEU A 321 -9.78 -16.35 -18.02
C LEU A 321 -8.56 -16.13 -18.93
N GLN A 322 -8.44 -16.87 -20.03
CA GLN A 322 -7.40 -16.65 -21.05
C GLN A 322 -7.51 -15.26 -21.70
N THR A 323 -8.73 -14.81 -21.97
CA THR A 323 -8.96 -13.45 -22.50
C THR A 323 -8.59 -12.39 -21.47
N GLN A 324 -8.95 -12.59 -20.21
CA GLN A 324 -8.60 -11.70 -19.11
C GLN A 324 -7.09 -11.61 -18.88
N ALA A 325 -6.35 -12.68 -19.03
CA ALA A 325 -4.90 -12.69 -18.88
C ALA A 325 -4.19 -11.65 -19.78
N PHE A 326 -4.78 -11.34 -20.92
CA PHE A 326 -4.25 -10.30 -21.83
C PHE A 326 -4.71 -8.89 -21.49
N ALA A 327 -5.90 -8.73 -20.88
CA ALA A 327 -6.54 -7.43 -20.71
C ALA A 327 -6.19 -6.73 -19.38
N GLU A 328 -5.85 -7.46 -18.31
CA GLU A 328 -6.10 -6.93 -16.95
C GLU A 328 -4.90 -6.88 -16.02
N ARG A 329 -3.75 -6.39 -16.49
CA ARG A 329 -2.65 -6.01 -15.59
C ARG A 329 -3.06 -4.97 -14.54
N ALA A 330 -4.12 -4.22 -14.78
CA ALA A 330 -4.64 -3.21 -13.88
C ALA A 330 -5.33 -3.79 -12.63
N LEU A 331 -5.88 -5.00 -12.71
CA LEU A 331 -6.64 -5.65 -11.65
C LEU A 331 -5.81 -6.57 -10.74
N ARG A 332 -4.50 -6.60 -10.92
CA ARG A 332 -3.60 -7.37 -10.04
C ARG A 332 -3.63 -6.84 -8.62
N TYR A 333 -3.53 -7.76 -7.68
CA TYR A 333 -3.35 -7.41 -6.28
C TYR A 333 -2.09 -6.56 -6.09
N ARG A 334 -2.24 -5.44 -5.41
CA ARG A 334 -1.15 -4.49 -5.14
C ARG A 334 -1.05 -4.12 -3.66
N GLY A 335 -1.98 -4.64 -2.84
CA GLY A 335 -2.01 -4.37 -1.42
C GLY A 335 -0.91 -5.12 -0.68
N GLY A 336 -0.45 -4.55 0.43
CA GLY A 336 0.50 -5.17 1.35
C GLY A 336 0.00 -5.15 2.79
N GLY A 337 -1.20 -4.63 3.01
CA GLY A 337 -1.81 -4.50 4.34
C GLY A 337 -1.30 -3.33 5.16
N LEU A 338 -0.12 -2.77 4.85
CA LEU A 338 0.44 -1.63 5.56
C LEU A 338 0.47 -0.41 4.64
N TYR A 339 -0.29 0.61 4.98
CA TYR A 339 -0.30 1.92 4.34
C TYR A 339 0.51 2.89 5.17
N ARG A 340 1.55 3.46 4.60
CA ARG A 340 2.33 4.51 5.25
C ARG A 340 1.51 5.78 5.33
N SER A 341 1.74 6.59 6.34
CA SER A 341 1.14 7.90 6.48
C SER A 341 2.17 8.97 6.82
N ILE A 342 1.78 10.21 6.63
CA ILE A 342 2.49 11.39 7.09
C ILE A 342 1.53 12.27 7.88
N GLU A 343 2.02 12.94 8.89
CA GLU A 343 1.32 14.00 9.59
C GLU A 343 1.88 15.35 9.11
N LEU A 344 1.00 16.27 8.78
CA LEU A 344 1.37 17.60 8.29
C LEU A 344 1.33 18.61 9.42
N TYR A 345 2.30 19.53 9.43
CA TYR A 345 2.37 20.55 10.48
C TYR A 345 2.79 21.92 9.88
N PRO A 346 2.10 23.03 10.23
CA PRO A 346 0.75 23.04 10.83
C PRO A 346 -0.28 22.27 10.01
N HIS A 347 -1.46 21.99 10.59
CA HIS A 347 -2.56 21.41 9.82
C HIS A 347 -3.02 22.41 8.73
N PRO A 348 -3.44 21.92 7.55
CA PRO A 348 -3.88 22.79 6.49
C PRO A 348 -5.11 23.60 6.92
N SER A 349 -5.10 24.90 6.64
CA SER A 349 -6.23 25.79 6.91
C SER A 349 -7.40 25.65 5.92
N ALA A 350 -7.20 24.92 4.82
CA ALA A 350 -8.20 24.55 3.83
C ALA A 350 -7.89 23.18 3.23
N ASP A 351 -8.91 22.52 2.67
CA ASP A 351 -8.70 21.28 1.92
C ASP A 351 -7.80 21.56 0.73
N GLN A 352 -6.69 20.81 0.63
CA GLN A 352 -5.73 21.01 -0.44
C GLN A 352 -5.02 19.72 -0.86
N LEU A 353 -4.51 19.69 -2.08
CA LEU A 353 -3.61 18.65 -2.55
C LEU A 353 -2.18 18.98 -2.12
N VAL A 354 -1.46 18.00 -1.62
CA VAL A 354 -0.07 18.12 -1.19
C VAL A 354 0.79 17.26 -2.11
N ASN A 355 1.88 17.84 -2.61
CA ASN A 355 2.83 17.09 -3.43
C ASN A 355 3.76 16.28 -2.52
N VAL A 356 3.80 14.98 -2.71
CA VAL A 356 4.66 14.07 -1.95
C VAL A 356 5.57 13.33 -2.90
N ARG A 357 6.88 13.47 -2.72
CA ARG A 357 7.86 12.64 -3.41
C ARG A 357 8.09 11.37 -2.61
N THR A 358 7.77 10.24 -3.21
CA THR A 358 7.87 8.94 -2.58
C THR A 358 8.84 8.03 -3.31
N LEU A 359 9.49 7.16 -2.55
CA LEU A 359 10.19 6.00 -3.09
C LEU A 359 9.18 4.87 -3.23
N ILE A 360 9.10 4.27 -4.41
CA ILE A 360 8.16 3.17 -4.64
C ILE A 360 8.77 1.82 -4.28
N SER A 361 7.92 0.95 -3.74
CA SER A 361 8.23 -0.46 -3.57
C SER A 361 8.07 -1.18 -4.91
N PRO A 362 8.99 -2.09 -5.28
CA PRO A 362 8.83 -2.86 -6.50
C PRO A 362 7.60 -3.76 -6.42
N GLN A 363 6.87 -3.85 -7.51
CA GLN A 363 5.87 -4.88 -7.67
C GLN A 363 6.55 -6.22 -7.94
N ARG A 364 5.99 -7.29 -7.38
CA ARG A 364 6.44 -8.64 -7.64
C ARG A 364 6.18 -8.99 -9.13
N MET A 365 7.18 -9.54 -9.78
CA MET A 365 7.09 -10.06 -11.14
C MET A 365 6.54 -11.48 -11.09
N TYR A 366 5.58 -11.81 -11.94
CA TYR A 366 4.94 -13.13 -12.03
C TYR A 366 5.03 -13.71 -13.45
N GLU A 367 4.84 -12.87 -14.45
CA GLU A 367 4.78 -13.26 -15.86
C GLU A 367 6.07 -12.90 -16.59
N ASP A 368 6.39 -13.67 -17.61
CA ASP A 368 7.61 -13.50 -18.41
C ASP A 368 7.79 -12.09 -18.98
N GLN A 369 6.69 -11.41 -19.26
CA GLN A 369 6.69 -10.06 -19.78
C GLN A 369 6.79 -8.97 -18.71
N ASP A 370 6.74 -9.32 -17.42
CA ASP A 370 6.89 -8.35 -16.36
C ASP A 370 8.31 -7.78 -16.34
N ALA A 371 8.40 -6.46 -16.31
CA ALA A 371 9.67 -5.77 -16.29
C ALA A 371 10.04 -5.40 -14.85
N PRO A 372 11.32 -5.58 -14.45
CA PRO A 372 11.79 -5.08 -13.18
C PRO A 372 11.74 -3.56 -13.13
N LEU A 373 11.62 -3.00 -11.93
CA LEU A 373 11.71 -1.55 -11.73
C LEU A 373 13.12 -1.01 -11.99
N VAL A 374 14.14 -1.86 -11.83
CA VAL A 374 15.52 -1.52 -12.19
C VAL A 374 15.62 -1.25 -13.68
N PRO A 375 16.25 -0.14 -14.13
CA PRO A 375 16.37 0.19 -15.53
C PRO A 375 16.93 -0.94 -16.38
N SER A 376 16.38 -1.15 -17.56
CA SER A 376 16.68 -2.30 -18.43
C SER A 376 18.18 -2.50 -18.74
N ALA A 377 18.95 -1.41 -18.80
CA ALA A 377 20.41 -1.44 -18.97
C ALA A 377 21.15 -2.08 -17.79
N TYR A 378 20.52 -2.14 -16.63
CA TYR A 378 21.11 -2.68 -15.38
C TYR A 378 20.33 -3.88 -14.82
N ALA A 379 19.32 -4.36 -15.52
CA ALA A 379 18.50 -5.48 -15.05
C ALA A 379 19.33 -6.75 -14.74
N GLN A 380 20.46 -6.95 -15.41
CA GLN A 380 21.39 -8.05 -15.13
C GLN A 380 21.98 -8.00 -13.70
N VAL A 381 21.94 -6.86 -13.02
CA VAL A 381 22.36 -6.78 -11.60
C VAL A 381 21.52 -7.73 -10.74
N ILE A 382 20.20 -7.78 -11.02
CA ILE A 382 19.28 -8.68 -10.32
C ILE A 382 19.67 -10.14 -10.57
N ALA A 383 19.94 -10.50 -11.84
CA ALA A 383 20.34 -11.86 -12.19
C ALA A 383 21.66 -12.27 -11.53
N TYR A 384 22.69 -11.43 -11.58
CA TYR A 384 23.98 -11.73 -10.94
C TYR A 384 23.88 -11.84 -9.42
N ALA A 385 23.08 -11.03 -8.77
CA ALA A 385 22.87 -11.13 -7.34
C ALA A 385 22.08 -12.40 -6.94
N ALA A 386 21.14 -12.83 -7.79
CA ALA A 386 20.44 -14.10 -7.61
C ALA A 386 21.39 -15.28 -7.78
N LEU A 387 22.23 -15.27 -8.83
CA LEU A 387 23.22 -16.30 -9.12
C LEU A 387 24.29 -16.41 -8.02
N GLU A 388 24.77 -15.29 -7.50
CA GLU A 388 25.65 -15.24 -6.33
C GLU A 388 25.03 -15.99 -5.14
N SER A 389 23.77 -15.68 -4.82
CA SER A 389 23.05 -16.31 -3.70
C SER A 389 22.84 -17.82 -3.93
N LEU A 390 22.52 -18.24 -5.15
CA LEU A 390 22.33 -19.65 -5.50
C LEU A 390 23.63 -20.44 -5.44
N THR A 391 24.72 -19.89 -6.00
CA THR A 391 26.02 -20.57 -6.01
C THR A 391 26.64 -20.72 -4.63
N LEU A 392 26.34 -19.77 -3.72
CA LEU A 392 26.70 -19.93 -2.30
C LEU A 392 25.92 -21.08 -1.63
N LYS A 393 24.64 -21.25 -1.96
CA LYS A 393 23.80 -22.33 -1.41
C LYS A 393 24.26 -23.71 -1.87
N VAL A 394 24.84 -23.84 -3.06
CA VAL A 394 25.37 -25.11 -3.60
C VAL A 394 26.87 -25.29 -3.33
N ASP A 395 27.41 -24.51 -2.39
CA ASP A 395 28.85 -24.59 -1.93
C ASP A 395 29.87 -24.42 -3.06
N ASN A 396 29.61 -23.50 -3.98
CA ASN A 396 30.54 -23.11 -5.04
C ASN A 396 31.03 -21.66 -4.88
N PRO A 397 31.92 -21.38 -3.92
CA PRO A 397 32.37 -20.03 -3.60
C PRO A 397 33.19 -19.38 -4.73
N ALA A 398 33.86 -20.17 -5.55
CA ALA A 398 34.65 -19.65 -6.68
C ALA A 398 33.72 -19.01 -7.74
N LEU A 399 32.63 -19.67 -8.09
CA LEU A 399 31.67 -19.18 -9.04
C LEU A 399 30.85 -18.00 -8.45
N SER A 400 30.52 -18.07 -7.18
CA SER A 400 29.87 -16.98 -6.45
C SER A 400 30.71 -15.69 -6.51
N ALA A 401 32.01 -15.76 -6.26
CA ALA A 401 32.91 -14.61 -6.35
C ALA A 401 32.97 -13.99 -7.77
N VAL A 402 32.78 -14.79 -8.82
CA VAL A 402 32.68 -14.28 -10.20
C VAL A 402 31.42 -13.47 -10.38
N TYR A 403 30.28 -13.97 -9.90
CA TYR A 403 29.00 -13.26 -10.01
C TYR A 403 28.97 -12.01 -9.13
N GLU A 404 29.50 -12.07 -7.93
CA GLU A 404 29.68 -10.91 -7.06
C GLU A 404 30.43 -9.77 -7.76
N ARG A 405 31.58 -10.10 -8.38
CA ARG A 405 32.37 -9.10 -9.11
C ARG A 405 31.60 -8.48 -10.28
N LYS A 406 30.85 -9.28 -11.06
CA LYS A 406 30.02 -8.79 -12.17
C LYS A 406 28.88 -7.91 -11.66
N LYS A 407 28.21 -8.34 -10.60
CA LYS A 407 27.19 -7.55 -9.89
C LYS A 407 27.73 -6.20 -9.46
N ASP A 408 28.87 -6.18 -8.77
CA ASP A 408 29.45 -4.97 -8.22
C ASP A 408 29.86 -3.94 -9.29
N LEU A 409 30.37 -4.42 -10.43
CA LEU A 409 30.70 -3.52 -11.55
C LEU A 409 29.47 -2.81 -12.09
N LEU A 410 28.40 -3.56 -12.33
CA LEU A 410 27.14 -2.98 -12.83
C LEU A 410 26.46 -2.11 -11.78
N PHE A 411 26.52 -2.54 -10.51
CA PHE A 411 25.94 -1.80 -9.40
C PHE A 411 26.60 -0.44 -9.20
N ARG A 412 27.93 -0.38 -9.23
CA ARG A 412 28.68 0.88 -9.18
C ARG A 412 28.34 1.82 -10.35
N SER A 413 28.21 1.26 -11.56
CA SER A 413 27.79 2.05 -12.73
C SER A 413 26.37 2.60 -12.57
N MET A 414 25.46 1.78 -12.01
CA MET A 414 24.09 2.21 -11.70
C MET A 414 24.07 3.27 -10.61
N GLU A 415 24.91 3.13 -9.56
CA GLU A 415 25.07 4.15 -8.52
C GLU A 415 25.52 5.49 -9.09
N GLN A 416 26.53 5.48 -9.95
CA GLN A 416 27.02 6.72 -10.57
C GLN A 416 25.97 7.46 -11.40
N ARG A 417 25.03 6.72 -11.99
CA ARG A 417 24.02 7.28 -12.87
C ARG A 417 22.73 7.69 -12.17
N TYR A 418 22.31 6.93 -11.17
CA TYR A 418 20.97 7.03 -10.59
C TYR A 418 20.93 7.35 -9.09
N LEU A 419 22.07 7.32 -8.40
CA LEU A 419 22.09 7.98 -7.10
C LEU A 419 22.18 9.47 -7.33
N GLU A 420 21.25 10.20 -6.73
CA GLU A 420 21.39 11.65 -6.65
C GLU A 420 22.74 11.95 -6.00
N ALA A 421 23.59 12.62 -6.75
CA ALA A 421 24.76 13.22 -6.14
C ALA A 421 24.21 14.17 -5.06
N VAL A 422 24.42 13.81 -3.79
CA VAL A 422 24.11 14.73 -2.68
C VAL A 422 24.72 16.06 -3.10
N PRO A 423 23.90 17.10 -3.34
CA PRO A 423 24.45 18.35 -3.77
C PRO A 423 25.46 18.75 -2.70
N ARG A 424 26.74 18.72 -3.04
CA ARG A 424 27.75 19.34 -2.22
C ARG A 424 27.41 20.81 -2.22
N ARG A 425 26.53 21.23 -1.32
CA ARG A 425 26.40 22.62 -0.94
C ARG A 425 27.78 22.98 -0.41
N LEU A 426 28.60 23.47 -1.29
CA LEU A 426 29.76 24.30 -0.94
C LEU A 426 29.16 25.50 -0.20
N ILE A 427 29.02 25.40 1.10
CA ILE A 427 28.75 26.52 1.97
C ILE A 427 30.03 27.34 1.89
N LYS A 428 30.03 28.27 0.94
CA LYS A 428 31.09 29.24 0.78
C LYS A 428 31.19 30.00 2.11
N GLY A 429 32.21 29.71 2.91
CA GLY A 429 32.48 30.47 4.12
C GLY A 429 32.51 29.72 5.45
N MET A 430 32.33 28.41 5.49
CA MET A 430 32.58 27.67 6.74
C MET A 430 34.06 27.27 6.84
N PRO A 431 34.71 27.48 7.99
CA PRO A 431 36.08 27.01 8.21
C PRO A 431 36.12 25.50 8.17
N THR A 432 37.11 24.96 7.49
CA THR A 432 37.32 23.53 7.19
C THR A 432 37.74 22.66 8.41
N ALA A 433 37.47 23.12 9.63
CA ALA A 433 37.86 22.41 10.83
C ALA A 433 36.68 21.59 11.39
N GLY A 434 36.74 20.30 11.21
CA GLY A 434 36.23 19.35 12.21
C GLY A 434 34.92 18.64 11.96
N TYR A 435 34.26 18.73 10.81
CA TYR A 435 33.02 17.97 10.59
C TYR A 435 33.28 16.59 10.01
N ARG A 436 33.02 15.54 10.80
CA ARG A 436 32.95 14.16 10.31
C ARG A 436 31.52 13.89 9.84
N TYR A 437 31.37 13.54 8.56
CA TYR A 437 30.11 13.01 8.04
C TYR A 437 29.92 11.59 8.57
N ILE A 438 29.01 11.39 9.48
CA ILE A 438 28.56 10.06 9.84
C ILE A 438 27.47 9.70 8.85
N ARG A 439 27.77 8.79 7.92
CA ARG A 439 26.80 8.24 6.99
C ARG A 439 25.91 7.29 7.79
N ASN A 440 24.71 7.76 8.13
CA ASN A 440 23.71 6.87 8.70
C ASN A 440 23.05 6.11 7.53
N PRO A 441 23.18 4.77 7.44
CA PRO A 441 22.59 4.00 6.35
C PRO A 441 21.06 4.06 6.30
N PHE A 442 20.41 4.58 7.35
CA PHE A 442 18.94 4.60 7.48
C PHE A 442 18.34 5.98 7.72
N GLY A 443 19.07 7.06 7.53
CA GLY A 443 18.55 8.40 7.80
C GLY A 443 19.29 9.53 7.08
N PRO A 444 18.73 10.76 7.14
CA PRO A 444 19.39 11.94 6.60
C PRO A 444 20.71 12.22 7.33
N LEU A 445 21.60 12.92 6.66
CA LEU A 445 22.89 13.34 7.21
C LEU A 445 22.68 14.20 8.48
N THR A 446 23.03 13.66 9.62
CA THR A 446 23.09 14.44 10.87
C THR A 446 24.47 15.09 10.97
N PHE A 447 24.48 16.40 11.17
CA PHE A 447 25.70 17.14 11.46
C PHE A 447 25.88 17.15 12.99
N THR A 448 26.93 16.53 13.49
CA THR A 448 27.40 16.75 14.86
C THR A 448 28.55 17.73 14.85
N PRO A 449 28.59 18.70 15.76
CA PRO A 449 29.66 19.71 15.85
C PRO A 449 31.00 19.07 16.24
#